data_e80915c5d4c30f940eb6f645fa9ca0d3
#
_entry.id   e80915c5d4c30f940eb6f645fa9ca0d3
#
_cell.length_a   1.000
_cell.length_b   1.000
_cell.length_c   1.000
_cell.angle_alpha   90.00
_cell.angle_beta   90.00
_cell.angle_gamma   90.00
#
_symmetry.space_group_name_H-M   'P 1'
#
loop_
_entity.id
_entity.type
_entity.pdbx_description
1 polymer ?
#
loop_
_entity_poly.entity_id
_entity_poly.type
_entity_poly.pdbx_seq_one_letter_code
_entity_poly.pdbx_strand_id
1 'polypeptide(L)'
;MIEPPASGTGLTRRNVLFAGLAAGAGVFGIPRRVWSGPAAETRVVGPLRDSVMKGPLVWDVRALGYESQEYLVSGFADVLRPVSMADAPSIFSRNSTADFAVRDFKLHLISPARPYTTRLVVYRPRDLRKFSGRVIVETLHPFGGGRGLLWNAVHSFFMASGDAYIGVQHPLTFPALRSEDSARYGTLRSSDPTQLWGMLIDAGRLVKRGEVDSPLHGYAVERLLMTGYSFTGVATATFANYYHDRARMPGGGNIFDAYLPMADAQYVRPLDVPVMRLNTQSDFNGFGGLHNRRPDDPRYRHYEVAGACHVAAAPPADAAVPPRIASLPTPAGQPKFSADACEKEFPAGAVSNDFPLYLFQESMFANMYAWLDAGAPPPHSRYIETTTDGAARLDVHGNALGGVRYPEVSVPVARYGIDATGDCVLFGYKVPFSQTACRRLYGSREHYLARVHRAAGRLARQRLLTEPGVDRLAAIAGADANF
;
A
#
# COMPACT_ATOMS: atom_id res chain seq x y z
N MET A 1 44.40 9.39 -38.41
CA MET A 1 44.44 10.20 -37.18
C MET A 1 43.29 11.17 -37.25
N ILE A 2 42.18 10.80 -36.59
CA ILE A 2 41.05 11.69 -36.34
C ILE A 2 40.60 11.34 -34.94
N GLU A 3 40.73 12.28 -34.00
CA GLU A 3 40.28 12.13 -32.61
C GLU A 3 38.77 12.12 -32.50
N PRO A 4 38.19 11.37 -31.51
CA PRO A 4 36.79 11.46 -31.21
C PRO A 4 36.46 12.62 -30.27
N PRO A 5 35.28 13.23 -30.36
CA PRO A 5 34.89 14.32 -29.49
C PRO A 5 34.49 13.90 -28.09
N ALA A 6 34.76 14.77 -27.13
CA ALA A 6 34.57 14.63 -25.72
C ALA A 6 33.10 14.38 -25.32
N SER A 7 32.89 13.43 -24.41
CA SER A 7 31.63 13.14 -23.74
C SER A 7 31.26 14.26 -22.76
N GLY A 8 30.16 14.95 -23.03
CA GLY A 8 29.55 15.89 -22.09
C GLY A 8 28.82 15.14 -20.98
N THR A 9 29.23 15.31 -19.75
CA THR A 9 28.55 14.83 -18.55
C THR A 9 27.31 15.66 -18.27
N GLY A 10 26.16 15.14 -18.69
CA GLY A 10 24.85 15.68 -18.30
C GLY A 10 24.49 15.26 -16.88
N LEU A 11 24.66 16.17 -15.94
CA LEU A 11 24.11 16.03 -14.59
C LEU A 11 22.58 16.09 -14.64
N THR A 12 21.92 14.97 -14.53
CA THR A 12 20.46 14.91 -14.39
C THR A 12 20.07 15.35 -12.97
N ARG A 13 19.12 16.31 -12.90
CA ARG A 13 18.55 16.98 -11.72
C ARG A 13 17.77 16.07 -10.75
N ARG A 14 18.28 14.87 -10.45
CA ARG A 14 17.60 13.89 -9.56
C ARG A 14 18.13 13.86 -8.12
N ASN A 15 19.10 14.67 -7.74
CA ASN A 15 19.79 14.59 -6.45
C ASN A 15 19.49 15.73 -5.46
N VAL A 16 18.33 16.33 -5.53
CA VAL A 16 17.97 17.39 -4.57
C VAL A 16 16.85 16.89 -3.69
N LEU A 17 17.16 16.06 -2.70
CA LEU A 17 16.30 15.90 -1.50
C LEU A 17 16.95 15.13 -0.33
N PHE A 18 18.26 14.96 -0.23
CA PHE A 18 18.91 14.53 1.03
C PHE A 18 20.40 14.87 0.99
N ALA A 19 20.73 16.15 1.15
CA ALA A 19 22.06 16.58 1.54
C ALA A 19 21.96 17.28 2.90
N GLY A 20 22.49 16.66 3.93
CA GLY A 20 22.52 17.21 5.29
C GLY A 20 23.36 16.39 6.26
N LEU A 21 24.69 16.62 6.21
CA LEU A 21 25.66 16.49 7.29
C LEU A 21 25.95 15.12 7.93
N ALA A 22 27.08 14.55 7.52
CA ALA A 22 27.83 13.58 8.31
C ALA A 22 28.75 14.31 9.29
N ALA A 23 28.69 13.96 10.57
CA ALA A 23 29.78 14.22 11.53
C ALA A 23 29.72 13.24 12.72
N GLY A 24 30.79 12.48 12.89
CA GLY A 24 31.32 12.05 14.19
C GLY A 24 30.79 10.76 14.79
N ALA A 25 31.58 9.70 14.73
CA ALA A 25 31.37 8.39 15.32
C ALA A 25 31.52 8.36 16.85
N GLY A 26 30.66 7.57 17.49
CA GLY A 26 30.85 7.04 18.83
C GLY A 26 30.06 5.76 18.99
N VAL A 27 30.73 4.62 18.90
CA VAL A 27 30.08 3.29 19.04
C VAL A 27 29.91 2.99 20.52
N PHE A 28 28.68 3.10 21.02
CA PHE A 28 28.27 2.44 22.27
C PHE A 28 27.10 1.51 21.96
N GLY A 29 27.31 0.22 22.21
CA GLY A 29 26.25 -0.78 22.16
C GLY A 29 25.13 -0.43 23.14
N ILE A 30 23.98 -0.02 22.63
CA ILE A 30 22.81 0.30 23.45
C ILE A 30 22.13 -1.03 23.81
N PRO A 31 21.93 -1.35 25.10
CA PRO A 31 21.13 -2.49 25.52
C PRO A 31 19.71 -2.34 24.99
N ARG A 32 19.05 -3.47 24.68
CA ARG A 32 17.62 -3.56 24.33
C ARG A 32 16.78 -2.88 25.42
N ARG A 33 16.71 -1.56 25.44
CA ARG A 33 15.70 -0.86 26.22
C ARG A 33 14.39 -0.92 25.44
N VAL A 34 13.47 -1.73 25.95
CA VAL A 34 12.05 -1.53 25.75
C VAL A 34 11.80 -0.03 25.96
N TRP A 35 11.08 0.61 25.05
CA TRP A 35 10.61 1.99 25.19
C TRP A 35 9.97 2.17 26.58
N SER A 36 10.71 2.68 27.52
CA SER A 36 10.28 3.04 28.87
C SER A 36 10.63 4.49 29.16
N GLY A 37 10.30 5.38 28.18
CA GLY A 37 10.07 6.77 28.57
C GLY A 37 8.85 6.79 29.49
N PRO A 38 8.75 7.73 30.47
CA PRO A 38 7.51 7.94 31.17
C PRO A 38 6.43 8.07 30.11
N ALA A 39 5.33 7.34 30.27
CA ALA A 39 4.16 7.46 29.42
C ALA A 39 3.64 8.90 29.60
N ALA A 40 4.23 9.85 28.86
CA ALA A 40 3.62 11.15 28.68
C ALA A 40 2.28 10.84 28.01
N GLU A 41 1.21 11.09 28.72
CA GLU A 41 -0.14 10.72 28.33
C GLU A 41 -0.40 11.22 26.92
N THR A 42 -0.73 10.30 26.04
CA THR A 42 -1.19 10.63 24.68
C THR A 42 -2.49 11.40 24.84
N ARG A 43 -2.50 12.67 24.45
CA ARG A 43 -3.71 13.50 24.51
C ARG A 43 -4.51 13.38 23.23
N VAL A 44 -5.79 13.11 23.36
CA VAL A 44 -6.72 13.01 22.24
C VAL A 44 -7.69 14.20 22.29
N VAL A 45 -7.90 14.83 21.15
CA VAL A 45 -8.93 15.87 20.94
C VAL A 45 -9.84 15.43 19.81
N GLY A 46 -11.10 15.25 20.11
CA GLY A 46 -12.09 14.82 19.11
C GLY A 46 -13.30 14.11 19.72
N PRO A 47 -14.26 13.70 18.91
CA PRO A 47 -14.28 13.93 17.45
C PRO A 47 -14.36 15.43 17.12
N LEU A 48 -13.59 15.83 16.10
CA LEU A 48 -13.61 17.22 15.64
C LEU A 48 -14.98 17.52 15.01
N ARG A 49 -15.60 18.61 15.50
CA ARG A 49 -16.90 19.09 15.02
C ARG A 49 -16.72 20.29 14.10
N ASP A 50 -17.53 21.12 13.85
CA ASP A 50 -17.48 22.51 13.33
C ASP A 50 -16.79 22.79 11.99
N SER A 51 -16.19 21.83 11.31
CA SER A 51 -15.75 22.00 9.91
C SER A 51 -15.90 20.72 9.10
N VAL A 52 -15.96 20.87 7.78
CA VAL A 52 -16.02 19.73 6.86
C VAL A 52 -14.70 18.98 6.94
N MET A 53 -14.74 17.69 7.23
CA MET A 53 -13.59 16.84 7.25
C MET A 53 -12.87 16.91 5.91
N LYS A 54 -11.59 17.34 5.91
CA LYS A 54 -10.77 17.41 4.71
C LYS A 54 -10.19 16.02 4.39
N GLY A 55 -10.38 15.65 3.16
CA GLY A 55 -10.01 14.34 2.62
C GLY A 55 -11.16 13.77 1.79
N PRO A 56 -10.90 12.75 0.99
CA PRO A 56 -11.88 12.32 0.03
C PRO A 56 -12.90 11.36 0.66
N LEU A 57 -13.89 11.89 1.29
CA LEU A 57 -15.15 11.18 1.39
C LEU A 57 -15.89 11.36 0.08
N VAL A 58 -15.76 10.39 -0.79
CA VAL A 58 -16.55 10.35 -2.02
C VAL A 58 -17.83 9.54 -1.78
N TRP A 59 -17.93 8.87 -0.60
CA TRP A 59 -19.05 7.98 -0.28
C TRP A 59 -19.84 8.48 0.93
N ASP A 60 -21.12 8.33 0.87
CA ASP A 60 -21.97 8.44 2.06
C ASP A 60 -21.85 7.15 2.89
N VAL A 61 -20.77 7.07 3.69
CA VAL A 61 -20.55 5.93 4.58
C VAL A 61 -21.68 5.75 5.61
N ARG A 62 -22.45 6.83 5.89
CA ARG A 62 -23.61 6.77 6.78
C ARG A 62 -24.73 5.91 6.21
N ALA A 63 -25.01 6.05 4.92
CA ALA A 63 -26.00 5.22 4.23
C ALA A 63 -25.60 3.74 4.29
N LEU A 64 -24.30 3.44 4.40
CA LEU A 64 -23.75 2.10 4.53
C LEU A 64 -23.63 1.62 5.99
N GLY A 65 -24.19 2.36 6.96
CA GLY A 65 -24.18 1.99 8.38
C GLY A 65 -22.91 2.31 9.13
N TYR A 66 -22.01 3.10 8.53
CA TYR A 66 -20.77 3.58 9.13
C TYR A 66 -20.85 5.03 9.56
N GLU A 67 -19.90 5.45 10.37
CA GLU A 67 -19.61 6.86 10.63
C GLU A 67 -18.12 7.14 10.37
N SER A 68 -17.84 8.37 9.99
CA SER A 68 -16.50 8.90 9.84
C SER A 68 -16.25 10.02 10.82
N GLN A 69 -15.09 10.00 11.47
CA GLN A 69 -14.72 10.99 12.47
C GLN A 69 -13.24 11.33 12.36
N GLU A 70 -12.87 12.52 12.84
CA GLU A 70 -11.48 12.94 12.95
C GLU A 70 -11.10 13.21 14.39
N TYR A 71 -9.86 12.90 14.71
CA TYR A 71 -9.25 13.15 16.00
C TYR A 71 -7.86 13.76 15.81
N LEU A 72 -7.44 14.60 16.74
CA LEU A 72 -6.06 15.03 16.86
C LEU A 72 -5.44 14.30 18.04
N VAL A 73 -4.29 13.68 17.80
CA VAL A 73 -3.54 12.92 18.80
C VAL A 73 -2.19 13.59 18.99
N SER A 74 -1.92 14.00 20.22
CA SER A 74 -0.66 14.63 20.63
C SER A 74 0.11 13.70 21.55
N GLY A 75 1.41 13.68 21.39
CA GLY A 75 2.32 12.85 22.19
C GLY A 75 3.78 13.25 21.98
N PHE A 76 4.66 12.35 22.35
CA PHE A 76 6.10 12.49 22.16
C PHE A 76 6.65 11.27 21.44
N ALA A 77 7.50 11.49 20.46
CA ALA A 77 8.15 10.44 19.70
C ALA A 77 9.62 10.73 19.50
N ASP A 78 10.44 9.69 19.54
CA ASP A 78 11.84 9.80 19.18
C ASP A 78 11.99 10.02 17.67
N VAL A 79 13.00 10.78 17.31
CA VAL A 79 13.50 10.87 15.94
C VAL A 79 14.57 9.78 15.79
N LEU A 80 14.25 8.75 15.03
CA LEU A 80 15.10 7.57 14.80
C LEU A 80 15.39 7.43 13.32
N ARG A 81 16.62 7.02 12.99
CA ARG A 81 17.01 6.70 11.61
C ARG A 81 17.77 5.37 11.56
N PRO A 82 17.70 4.65 10.45
CA PRO A 82 18.56 3.49 10.22
C PRO A 82 20.04 3.86 10.40
N VAL A 83 20.82 2.95 10.97
CA VAL A 83 22.27 3.15 11.20
C VAL A 83 23.00 3.27 9.87
N SER A 84 22.57 2.54 8.86
CA SER A 84 23.06 2.65 7.49
C SER A 84 21.92 3.10 6.57
N MET A 85 22.19 4.06 5.71
CA MET A 85 21.26 4.45 4.63
C MET A 85 21.06 3.33 3.62
N ALA A 86 22.03 2.41 3.49
CA ALA A 86 21.92 1.20 2.68
C ALA A 86 20.90 0.20 3.26
N ASP A 87 20.67 0.25 4.59
CA ASP A 87 19.71 -0.61 5.27
C ASP A 87 18.27 -0.08 5.18
N ALA A 88 18.09 1.17 4.75
CA ALA A 88 16.80 1.77 4.42
C ALA A 88 16.74 1.96 2.91
N PRO A 89 16.36 0.93 2.15
CA PRO A 89 16.30 1.05 0.70
C PRO A 89 15.41 2.23 0.32
N SER A 90 15.97 3.16 -0.43
CA SER A 90 15.21 4.27 -1.00
C SER A 90 14.15 3.70 -1.94
N ILE A 91 12.90 4.11 -1.77
CA ILE A 91 11.79 3.81 -2.69
C ILE A 91 12.17 4.15 -4.14
N PHE A 92 13.07 5.09 -4.31
CA PHE A 92 13.46 5.67 -5.59
C PHE A 92 14.82 5.23 -6.09
N SER A 93 15.57 4.39 -5.34
CA SER A 93 16.85 3.88 -5.84
C SER A 93 16.63 2.69 -6.76
N ARG A 94 16.63 2.95 -8.06
CA ARG A 94 16.51 1.95 -9.11
C ARG A 94 17.76 1.07 -9.28
N ASN A 95 18.87 1.35 -8.60
CA ASN A 95 20.18 0.85 -9.00
C ASN A 95 20.99 0.12 -7.91
N SER A 96 20.43 -0.21 -6.76
CA SER A 96 21.24 -0.79 -5.71
C SER A 96 20.92 -2.26 -5.46
N THR A 97 21.33 -3.14 -6.38
CA THR A 97 21.38 -4.59 -6.08
C THR A 97 22.31 -4.89 -4.91
N ALA A 98 23.30 -4.03 -4.65
CA ALA A 98 24.21 -4.14 -3.50
C ALA A 98 23.50 -3.83 -2.16
N ASP A 99 22.55 -2.92 -2.14
CA ASP A 99 21.85 -2.47 -0.92
C ASP A 99 20.89 -3.53 -0.36
N PHE A 100 20.46 -4.49 -1.18
CA PHE A 100 19.59 -5.58 -0.74
C PHE A 100 20.31 -6.68 0.04
N ALA A 101 21.64 -6.70 0.02
CA ALA A 101 22.44 -7.70 0.74
C ALA A 101 22.58 -7.38 2.23
N VAL A 102 22.51 -6.12 2.62
CA VAL A 102 22.62 -5.67 4.02
C VAL A 102 21.28 -5.82 4.72
N ARG A 103 21.24 -6.60 5.80
CA ARG A 103 20.03 -6.91 6.57
C ARG A 103 20.16 -6.48 8.04
N ASP A 104 20.83 -5.35 8.29
CA ASP A 104 20.94 -4.78 9.63
C ASP A 104 19.86 -3.73 9.86
N PHE A 105 18.83 -4.09 10.64
CA PHE A 105 17.68 -3.25 10.96
C PHE A 105 17.87 -2.43 12.24
N LYS A 106 19.10 -1.99 12.53
CA LYS A 106 19.40 -1.13 13.68
C LYS A 106 18.99 0.31 13.44
N LEU A 107 18.52 0.94 14.49
CA LEU A 107 18.14 2.35 14.52
C LEU A 107 19.10 3.16 15.35
N HIS A 108 19.44 4.35 14.87
CA HIS A 108 20.19 5.37 15.58
C HIS A 108 19.24 6.45 16.10
N LEU A 109 19.37 6.80 17.40
CA LEU A 109 18.60 7.88 18.02
C LEU A 109 19.22 9.23 17.66
N ILE A 110 18.46 10.05 16.93
CA ILE A 110 18.86 11.41 16.57
C ILE A 110 18.42 12.41 17.65
N SER A 111 17.18 12.29 18.11
CA SER A 111 16.64 13.17 19.16
C SER A 111 15.54 12.45 19.94
N PRO A 112 15.62 12.44 21.27
CA PRO A 112 14.61 11.78 22.10
C PRO A 112 13.37 12.65 22.28
N ALA A 113 12.23 12.01 22.50
CA ALA A 113 10.98 12.56 23.04
C ALA A 113 10.58 13.93 22.46
N ARG A 114 10.55 14.06 21.11
CA ARG A 114 10.10 15.29 20.47
C ARG A 114 8.57 15.33 20.40
N PRO A 115 7.95 16.48 20.75
CA PRO A 115 6.50 16.60 20.74
C PRO A 115 5.96 16.52 19.30
N TYR A 116 4.82 15.90 19.15
CA TYR A 116 4.05 15.87 17.90
C TYR A 116 2.56 16.08 18.15
N THR A 117 1.84 16.44 17.09
CA THR A 117 0.39 16.34 16.99
C THR A 117 0.05 15.84 15.60
N THR A 118 -0.64 14.72 15.51
CA THR A 118 -1.10 14.13 14.25
C THR A 118 -2.62 14.04 14.19
N ARG A 119 -3.15 13.77 13.00
CA ARG A 119 -4.57 13.56 12.72
C ARG A 119 -4.85 12.08 12.54
N LEU A 120 -5.92 11.59 13.13
CA LEU A 120 -6.52 10.31 12.82
C LEU A 120 -7.84 10.51 12.07
N VAL A 121 -8.03 9.75 11.00
CA VAL A 121 -9.31 9.59 10.31
C VAL A 121 -9.84 8.21 10.66
N VAL A 122 -11.05 8.16 11.19
CA VAL A 122 -11.66 6.94 11.72
C VAL A 122 -12.96 6.64 10.97
N TYR A 123 -13.07 5.42 10.44
CA TYR A 123 -14.32 4.87 9.95
C TYR A 123 -14.67 3.65 10.80
N ARG A 124 -15.92 3.59 11.28
CA ARG A 124 -16.36 2.49 12.15
C ARG A 124 -17.84 2.20 11.99
N PRO A 125 -18.30 0.96 12.23
CA PRO A 125 -19.73 0.66 12.27
C PRO A 125 -20.46 1.52 13.30
N ARG A 126 -21.63 2.05 12.97
CA ARG A 126 -22.48 2.79 13.91
C ARG A 126 -23.13 1.87 14.95
N ASP A 127 -23.39 0.65 14.57
CA ASP A 127 -23.91 -0.41 15.45
C ASP A 127 -22.73 -1.26 15.94
N LEU A 128 -22.42 -1.16 17.23
CA LEU A 128 -21.34 -1.92 17.88
C LEU A 128 -21.45 -3.44 17.68
N ARG A 129 -22.68 -3.95 17.53
CA ARG A 129 -22.92 -5.39 17.29
C ARG A 129 -22.44 -5.86 15.92
N LYS A 130 -22.25 -4.93 14.98
CA LYS A 130 -21.71 -5.19 13.64
C LYS A 130 -20.20 -5.07 13.57
N PHE A 131 -19.55 -4.66 14.65
CA PHE A 131 -18.11 -4.57 14.68
C PHE A 131 -17.47 -5.97 14.74
N SER A 132 -16.53 -6.22 13.85
CA SER A 132 -15.88 -7.52 13.69
C SER A 132 -14.81 -7.83 14.74
N GLY A 133 -14.42 -6.86 15.57
CA GLY A 133 -13.23 -6.93 16.42
C GLY A 133 -11.93 -6.51 15.71
N ARG A 134 -11.94 -6.30 14.40
CA ARG A 134 -10.74 -5.97 13.61
C ARG A 134 -10.65 -4.47 13.31
N VAL A 135 -9.43 -3.96 13.38
CA VAL A 135 -9.10 -2.58 13.01
C VAL A 135 -7.97 -2.58 11.98
N ILE A 136 -8.22 -1.91 10.86
CA ILE A 136 -7.24 -1.69 9.81
C ILE A 136 -6.57 -0.35 10.04
N VAL A 137 -5.25 -0.33 10.20
CA VAL A 137 -4.46 0.89 10.39
C VAL A 137 -3.63 1.14 9.13
N GLU A 138 -3.83 2.28 8.52
CA GLU A 138 -3.12 2.72 7.31
C GLU A 138 -2.51 4.10 7.52
N THR A 139 -1.25 4.30 7.10
CA THR A 139 -0.70 5.65 6.98
C THR A 139 -1.35 6.34 5.78
N LEU A 140 -1.89 7.55 5.98
CA LEU A 140 -2.49 8.33 4.89
C LEU A 140 -1.41 8.80 3.92
N HIS A 141 -1.60 8.54 2.63
CA HIS A 141 -0.58 8.71 1.60
C HIS A 141 -0.25 10.18 1.35
N PRO A 142 1.01 10.63 1.55
CA PRO A 142 1.36 12.05 1.49
C PRO A 142 1.20 12.64 0.08
N PHE A 143 1.44 11.87 -0.96
CA PHE A 143 1.31 12.28 -2.36
C PHE A 143 -0.08 11.99 -2.94
N GLY A 144 -0.93 11.30 -2.20
CA GLY A 144 -2.32 11.00 -2.55
C GLY A 144 -3.33 11.95 -1.91
N GLY A 145 -2.96 13.19 -1.58
CA GLY A 145 -3.84 14.16 -0.93
C GLY A 145 -4.25 13.77 0.49
N GLY A 146 -3.40 13.03 1.21
CA GLY A 146 -3.69 12.56 2.56
C GLY A 146 -4.77 11.49 2.62
N ARG A 147 -4.88 10.63 1.60
CA ARG A 147 -5.88 9.57 1.48
C ARG A 147 -5.35 8.22 1.92
N GLY A 148 -6.22 7.37 2.43
CA GLY A 148 -5.96 5.93 2.57
C GLY A 148 -6.15 5.26 1.22
N LEU A 149 -5.07 4.80 0.59
CA LEU A 149 -5.18 4.19 -0.74
C LEU A 149 -5.89 2.84 -0.69
N LEU A 150 -5.67 2.06 0.38
CA LEU A 150 -6.37 0.79 0.57
C LEU A 150 -7.81 1.01 1.04
N TRP A 151 -8.07 2.03 1.88
CA TRP A 151 -9.45 2.41 2.14
C TRP A 151 -10.19 2.71 0.82
N ASN A 152 -9.59 3.52 -0.05
CA ASN A 152 -10.20 3.84 -1.34
C ASN A 152 -10.42 2.60 -2.23
N ALA A 153 -9.51 1.65 -2.21
CA ALA A 153 -9.58 0.47 -3.06
C ALA A 153 -10.58 -0.58 -2.55
N VAL A 154 -10.65 -0.81 -1.23
CA VAL A 154 -11.36 -1.96 -0.66
C VAL A 154 -12.29 -1.63 0.52
N HIS A 155 -12.70 -0.37 0.70
CA HIS A 155 -13.58 0.05 1.79
C HIS A 155 -14.90 -0.73 1.84
N SER A 156 -15.48 -1.06 0.69
CA SER A 156 -16.71 -1.86 0.62
C SER A 156 -16.53 -3.25 1.26
N PHE A 157 -15.35 -3.86 1.07
CA PHE A 157 -15.00 -5.12 1.72
C PHE A 157 -14.84 -4.92 3.24
N PHE A 158 -14.13 -3.89 3.69
CA PHE A 158 -13.98 -3.60 5.12
C PHE A 158 -15.34 -3.35 5.79
N MET A 159 -16.20 -2.56 5.15
CA MET A 159 -17.53 -2.26 5.69
C MET A 159 -18.43 -3.49 5.70
N ALA A 160 -18.40 -4.33 4.66
CA ALA A 160 -19.16 -5.59 4.63
C ALA A 160 -18.66 -6.57 5.69
N SER A 161 -17.36 -6.54 6.01
CA SER A 161 -16.75 -7.37 7.05
C SER A 161 -16.97 -6.84 8.48
N GLY A 162 -17.50 -5.62 8.65
CA GLY A 162 -17.68 -4.98 9.95
C GLY A 162 -16.38 -4.43 10.56
N ASP A 163 -15.35 -4.21 9.78
CA ASP A 163 -14.06 -3.75 10.26
C ASP A 163 -14.06 -2.24 10.54
N ALA A 164 -13.33 -1.79 11.55
CA ALA A 164 -13.01 -0.38 11.70
C ALA A 164 -11.72 -0.05 10.94
N TYR A 165 -11.59 1.21 10.54
CA TYR A 165 -10.40 1.71 9.86
C TYR A 165 -9.87 2.97 10.53
N ILE A 166 -8.54 3.08 10.63
CA ILE A 166 -7.84 4.24 11.15
C ILE A 166 -6.75 4.66 10.18
N GLY A 167 -6.94 5.83 9.59
CA GLY A 167 -5.92 6.50 8.80
C GLY A 167 -5.07 7.41 9.68
N VAL A 168 -3.75 7.16 9.77
CA VAL A 168 -2.80 8.01 10.50
C VAL A 168 -2.15 8.99 9.54
N GLN A 169 -2.30 10.30 9.81
CA GLN A 169 -1.80 11.34 8.91
C GLN A 169 -0.27 11.35 8.86
N HIS A 170 0.28 11.32 7.64
CA HIS A 170 1.72 11.42 7.43
C HIS A 170 2.22 12.86 7.63
N PRO A 171 3.32 13.09 8.39
CA PRO A 171 3.81 14.43 8.71
C PRO A 171 4.11 15.32 7.50
N LEU A 172 4.51 14.76 6.37
CA LEU A 172 4.76 15.52 5.13
C LEU A 172 3.54 16.32 4.63
N THR A 173 2.34 15.97 5.05
CA THR A 173 1.10 16.67 4.65
C THR A 173 0.70 17.77 5.61
N PHE A 174 1.30 17.87 6.78
CA PHE A 174 0.90 18.85 7.80
C PHE A 174 0.94 20.31 7.33
N PRO A 175 1.99 20.77 6.58
CA PRO A 175 1.99 22.12 6.05
C PRO A 175 0.79 22.42 5.14
N ALA A 176 0.44 21.50 4.25
CA ALA A 176 -0.68 21.65 3.34
C ALA A 176 -2.02 21.71 4.09
N LEU A 177 -2.26 20.80 5.04
CA LEU A 177 -3.48 20.79 5.85
C LEU A 177 -3.62 22.07 6.69
N ARG A 178 -2.54 22.55 7.32
CA ARG A 178 -2.56 23.81 8.07
C ARG A 178 -2.86 25.02 7.19
N SER A 179 -2.35 25.03 5.97
CA SER A 179 -2.63 26.10 4.99
C SER A 179 -4.07 26.04 4.49
N GLU A 180 -4.63 24.85 4.39
CA GLU A 180 -6.00 24.66 3.89
C GLU A 180 -7.08 25.02 4.92
N ASP A 181 -6.88 24.63 6.20
CA ASP A 181 -7.79 24.95 7.30
C ASP A 181 -6.98 25.10 8.60
N SER A 182 -6.49 26.29 8.86
CA SER A 182 -5.65 26.59 10.03
C SER A 182 -6.44 26.50 11.35
N ALA A 183 -7.74 26.77 11.33
CA ALA A 183 -8.59 26.67 12.53
C ALA A 183 -8.70 25.20 12.99
N ARG A 184 -8.81 24.28 12.03
CA ARG A 184 -8.93 22.84 12.29
C ARG A 184 -7.59 22.16 12.51
N TYR A 185 -6.59 22.47 11.69
CA TYR A 185 -5.33 21.74 11.60
C TYR A 185 -4.10 22.52 12.08
N GLY A 186 -4.29 23.73 12.62
CA GLY A 186 -3.18 24.60 13.03
C GLY A 186 -2.26 24.00 14.08
N THR A 187 -2.75 23.06 14.88
CA THR A 187 -1.98 22.36 15.91
C THR A 187 -1.15 21.17 15.40
N LEU A 188 -1.36 20.71 14.15
CA LEU A 188 -0.58 19.63 13.56
C LEU A 188 0.89 20.02 13.52
N ARG A 189 1.76 19.17 14.08
CA ARG A 189 3.20 19.42 14.15
C ARG A 189 4.02 18.15 14.22
N SER A 190 5.19 18.22 13.67
CA SER A 190 6.28 17.26 13.88
C SER A 190 7.60 17.96 13.64
N SER A 191 8.65 17.59 14.34
CA SER A 191 10.01 18.12 14.13
C SER A 191 10.75 17.35 13.03
N ASP A 192 10.32 16.12 12.74
CA ASP A 192 10.93 15.25 11.73
C ASP A 192 9.86 14.26 11.20
N PRO A 193 9.80 13.97 9.90
CA PRO A 193 8.85 13.01 9.34
C PRO A 193 8.95 11.59 9.94
N THR A 194 10.11 11.20 10.47
CA THR A 194 10.31 9.88 11.09
C THR A 194 9.60 9.72 12.44
N GLN A 195 9.06 10.82 13.00
CA GLN A 195 8.14 10.71 14.14
C GLN A 195 6.84 9.94 13.80
N LEU A 196 6.54 9.74 12.52
CA LEU A 196 5.44 8.88 12.07
C LEU A 196 5.43 7.52 12.78
N TRP A 197 6.60 6.95 13.02
CA TRP A 197 6.70 5.63 13.66
C TRP A 197 6.19 5.63 15.09
N GLY A 198 6.52 6.67 15.85
CA GLY A 198 5.97 6.88 17.20
C GLY A 198 4.48 7.18 17.16
N MET A 199 4.01 7.98 16.19
CA MET A 199 2.58 8.26 16.01
C MET A 199 1.77 6.98 15.75
N LEU A 200 2.29 6.05 14.95
CA LEU A 200 1.68 4.74 14.69
C LEU A 200 1.65 3.85 15.94
N ILE A 201 2.73 3.86 16.73
CA ILE A 201 2.80 3.14 18.01
C ILE A 201 1.75 3.66 18.98
N ASP A 202 1.66 4.99 19.14
CA ASP A 202 0.74 5.61 20.08
C ASP A 202 -0.72 5.44 19.62
N ALA A 203 -1.00 5.60 18.31
CA ALA A 203 -2.32 5.33 17.76
C ALA A 203 -2.76 3.87 17.99
N GLY A 204 -1.87 2.92 17.75
CA GLY A 204 -2.17 1.49 17.98
C GLY A 204 -2.38 1.15 19.45
N ARG A 205 -1.59 1.74 20.35
CA ARG A 205 -1.78 1.59 21.80
C ARG A 205 -3.10 2.16 22.28
N LEU A 206 -3.40 3.40 21.87
CA LEU A 206 -4.64 4.08 22.19
C LEU A 206 -5.87 3.23 21.81
N VAL A 207 -5.84 2.65 20.61
CA VAL A 207 -6.94 1.82 20.11
C VAL A 207 -7.05 0.50 20.87
N LYS A 208 -5.93 -0.20 21.12
CA LYS A 208 -5.95 -1.49 21.86
C LYS A 208 -6.32 -1.34 23.32
N ARG A 209 -6.03 -0.18 23.95
CA ARG A 209 -6.45 0.07 25.34
C ARG A 209 -7.95 0.32 25.45
N GLY A 210 -8.59 0.90 24.43
CA GLY A 210 -10.02 1.20 24.43
C GLY A 210 -10.47 2.18 25.53
N GLU A 211 -9.53 3.00 26.06
CA GLU A 211 -9.81 3.99 27.10
C GLU A 211 -10.85 5.03 26.63
N VAL A 212 -11.39 5.82 27.56
CA VAL A 212 -12.52 6.73 27.29
C VAL A 212 -12.24 7.76 26.19
N ASP A 213 -10.99 8.14 26.01
CA ASP A 213 -10.53 9.07 24.96
C ASP A 213 -10.14 8.35 23.65
N SER A 214 -10.18 7.02 23.62
CA SER A 214 -9.92 6.25 22.41
C SER A 214 -10.98 6.55 21.34
N PRO A 215 -10.57 6.76 20.06
CA PRO A 215 -11.52 6.83 18.94
C PRO A 215 -12.43 5.61 18.79
N LEU A 216 -12.05 4.49 19.38
CA LEU A 216 -12.84 3.25 19.40
C LEU A 216 -13.30 2.86 20.81
N HIS A 217 -13.51 3.85 21.69
CA HIS A 217 -14.10 3.60 23.01
C HIS A 217 -15.43 2.85 22.90
N GLY A 218 -15.58 1.78 23.66
CA GLY A 218 -16.75 0.90 23.64
C GLY A 218 -16.74 -0.19 22.54
N TYR A 219 -15.77 -0.17 21.64
CA TYR A 219 -15.58 -1.25 20.65
C TYR A 219 -14.64 -2.32 21.20
N ALA A 220 -15.01 -3.58 21.12
CA ALA A 220 -14.17 -4.71 21.55
C ALA A 220 -13.07 -5.00 20.51
N VAL A 221 -11.98 -4.26 20.56
CA VAL A 221 -10.87 -4.41 19.61
C VAL A 221 -10.06 -5.66 19.93
N GLU A 222 -10.06 -6.64 19.02
CA GLU A 222 -9.34 -7.90 19.15
C GLU A 222 -8.06 -7.95 18.32
N ARG A 223 -8.12 -7.41 17.09
CA ARG A 223 -7.01 -7.46 16.12
C ARG A 223 -6.70 -6.08 15.54
N LEU A 224 -5.44 -5.76 15.48
CA LEU A 224 -4.92 -4.60 14.77
C LEU A 224 -4.05 -5.05 13.60
N LEU A 225 -4.44 -4.69 12.38
CA LEU A 225 -3.68 -4.99 11.16
C LEU A 225 -3.11 -3.70 10.59
N MET A 226 -1.79 -3.64 10.40
CA MET A 226 -1.16 -2.49 9.74
C MET A 226 -0.97 -2.77 8.26
N THR A 227 -1.40 -1.84 7.44
CA THR A 227 -1.34 -1.94 5.98
C THR A 227 -0.93 -0.63 5.32
N GLY A 228 -0.66 -0.69 4.03
CA GLY A 228 -0.36 0.47 3.19
C GLY A 228 -0.08 0.04 1.77
N TYR A 229 -0.22 0.97 0.84
CA TYR A 229 0.02 0.78 -0.58
C TYR A 229 1.02 1.81 -1.10
N SER A 230 1.93 1.42 -2.01
CA SER A 230 2.92 2.33 -2.58
C SER A 230 3.83 2.90 -1.49
N PHE A 231 4.00 4.20 -1.42
CA PHE A 231 4.78 4.88 -0.38
C PHE A 231 4.36 4.45 1.05
N THR A 232 3.08 4.23 1.29
CA THR A 232 2.61 3.79 2.60
C THR A 232 2.75 2.27 2.78
N GLY A 233 2.83 1.51 1.70
CA GLY A 233 3.30 0.12 1.70
C GLY A 233 4.76 0.02 2.16
N VAL A 234 5.63 0.90 1.63
CA VAL A 234 7.01 1.03 2.12
C VAL A 234 7.05 1.46 3.58
N ALA A 235 6.19 2.40 4.00
CA ALA A 235 6.10 2.77 5.41
C ALA A 235 5.72 1.55 6.29
N THR A 236 4.77 0.73 5.84
CA THR A 236 4.37 -0.50 6.55
C THR A 236 5.52 -1.51 6.62
N ALA A 237 6.26 -1.74 5.52
CA ALA A 237 7.42 -2.62 5.49
C ALA A 237 8.56 -2.08 6.37
N THR A 238 8.81 -0.77 6.35
CA THR A 238 9.79 -0.11 7.21
C THR A 238 9.41 -0.26 8.69
N PHE A 239 8.15 -0.02 9.05
CA PHE A 239 7.68 -0.23 10.41
C PHE A 239 7.87 -1.69 10.85
N ALA A 240 7.47 -2.65 10.03
CA ALA A 240 7.65 -4.08 10.29
C ALA A 240 9.12 -4.45 10.53
N ASN A 241 10.03 -3.91 9.72
CA ASN A 241 11.45 -4.21 9.80
C ASN A 241 12.15 -3.57 11.02
N TYR A 242 11.89 -2.30 11.29
CA TYR A 242 12.67 -1.52 12.25
C TYR A 242 11.95 -1.27 13.57
N TYR A 243 10.62 -1.24 13.56
CA TYR A 243 9.84 -0.77 14.73
C TYR A 243 9.00 -1.86 15.37
N HIS A 244 8.77 -3.00 14.70
CA HIS A 244 7.93 -4.08 15.24
C HIS A 244 8.34 -4.51 16.64
N ASP A 245 9.65 -4.75 16.89
CA ASP A 245 10.14 -5.18 18.20
C ASP A 245 10.04 -4.10 19.29
N ARG A 246 9.84 -2.85 18.90
CA ARG A 246 9.62 -1.70 19.79
C ARG A 246 8.14 -1.41 20.01
N ALA A 247 7.29 -1.82 19.07
CA ALA A 247 5.85 -1.60 19.06
C ALA A 247 5.13 -2.63 19.94
N ARG A 248 5.29 -2.49 21.26
CA ARG A 248 4.71 -3.41 22.24
C ARG A 248 3.70 -2.70 23.16
N MET A 249 2.70 -3.44 23.59
CA MET A 249 1.82 -2.99 24.66
C MET A 249 2.56 -2.96 26.00
N PRO A 250 2.16 -2.10 26.95
CA PRO A 250 2.61 -2.23 28.32
C PRO A 250 2.24 -3.62 28.84
N GLY A 251 3.20 -4.47 29.13
CA GLY A 251 2.97 -5.89 29.45
C GLY A 251 3.46 -6.86 28.38
N GLY A 252 3.94 -6.37 27.23
CA GLY A 252 4.78 -7.12 26.29
C GLY A 252 4.09 -7.67 25.03
N GLY A 253 2.77 -7.60 24.91
CA GLY A 253 2.05 -8.05 23.71
C GLY A 253 2.29 -7.15 22.48
N ASN A 254 2.10 -7.69 21.28
CA ASN A 254 2.20 -6.94 20.03
C ASN A 254 1.10 -5.88 19.92
N ILE A 255 1.44 -4.68 19.42
CA ILE A 255 0.43 -3.68 19.05
C ILE A 255 -0.27 -4.13 17.77
N PHE A 256 0.50 -4.49 16.75
CA PHE A 256 -0.04 -4.98 15.48
C PHE A 256 0.05 -6.49 15.42
N ASP A 257 -1.06 -7.12 15.07
CA ASP A 257 -1.20 -8.58 15.00
C ASP A 257 -0.81 -9.13 13.63
N ALA A 258 -0.75 -8.27 12.60
CA ALA A 258 -0.29 -8.60 11.25
C ALA A 258 0.14 -7.37 10.45
N TYR A 259 0.91 -7.61 9.38
CA TYR A 259 1.32 -6.59 8.42
C TYR A 259 0.96 -6.99 6.99
N LEU A 260 0.39 -6.03 6.23
CA LEU A 260 0.07 -6.19 4.81
C LEU A 260 0.67 -5.04 3.99
N PRO A 261 2.02 -4.97 3.82
CA PRO A 261 2.63 -4.02 2.90
C PRO A 261 2.31 -4.42 1.46
N MET A 262 1.80 -3.47 0.66
CA MET A 262 1.41 -3.69 -0.72
C MET A 262 2.08 -2.69 -1.65
N ALA A 263 2.50 -3.13 -2.82
CA ALA A 263 3.23 -2.34 -3.82
C ALA A 263 4.44 -1.61 -3.22
N ASP A 264 5.16 -2.32 -2.34
CA ASP A 264 6.24 -1.76 -1.52
C ASP A 264 7.63 -2.09 -2.07
N ALA A 265 7.76 -3.14 -2.86
CA ALA A 265 9.01 -3.66 -3.42
C ALA A 265 10.17 -3.87 -2.41
N GLN A 266 9.90 -3.79 -1.09
CA GLN A 266 10.91 -3.90 -0.04
C GLN A 266 11.13 -5.35 0.40
N TYR A 267 12.24 -5.62 1.06
CA TYR A 267 12.39 -6.85 1.83
C TYR A 267 11.67 -6.69 3.19
N VAL A 268 11.02 -7.76 3.64
CA VAL A 268 10.50 -7.82 5.01
C VAL A 268 11.12 -9.01 5.72
N ARG A 269 11.79 -8.74 6.87
CA ARG A 269 12.45 -9.76 7.69
C ARG A 269 11.43 -10.74 8.30
N PRO A 270 11.85 -11.92 8.79
CA PRO A 270 11.00 -12.77 9.61
C PRO A 270 10.52 -12.02 10.88
N LEU A 271 9.23 -12.16 11.19
CA LEU A 271 8.58 -11.58 12.35
C LEU A 271 7.86 -12.66 13.16
N ASP A 272 7.46 -12.32 14.39
CA ASP A 272 6.65 -13.20 15.25
C ASP A 272 5.13 -13.07 14.98
N VAL A 273 4.73 -12.25 13.99
CA VAL A 273 3.35 -12.08 13.51
C VAL A 273 3.26 -12.35 12.00
N PRO A 274 2.07 -12.69 11.47
CA PRO A 274 1.85 -12.89 10.05
C PRO A 274 2.16 -11.66 9.19
N VAL A 275 2.77 -11.90 8.03
CA VAL A 275 3.04 -10.90 7.00
C VAL A 275 2.55 -11.43 5.65
N MET A 276 1.72 -10.66 4.97
CA MET A 276 1.35 -10.91 3.57
C MET A 276 1.76 -9.71 2.71
N ARG A 277 2.45 -9.98 1.63
CA ARG A 277 2.91 -8.94 0.70
C ARG A 277 2.25 -9.08 -0.67
N LEU A 278 2.01 -7.94 -1.30
CA LEU A 278 1.60 -7.85 -2.69
C LEU A 278 2.54 -6.91 -3.44
N ASN A 279 3.06 -7.37 -4.57
CA ASN A 279 3.67 -6.51 -5.56
C ASN A 279 2.93 -6.65 -6.90
N THR A 280 2.76 -5.55 -7.60
CA THR A 280 2.31 -5.55 -8.98
C THR A 280 3.45 -5.94 -9.92
N GLN A 281 3.14 -6.18 -11.17
CA GLN A 281 4.19 -6.42 -12.16
C GLN A 281 5.09 -5.18 -12.36
N SER A 282 4.56 -3.95 -12.16
CA SER A 282 5.38 -2.73 -12.14
C SER A 282 6.39 -2.70 -10.99
N ASP A 283 5.99 -3.16 -9.80
CA ASP A 283 6.86 -3.18 -8.63
C ASP A 283 7.98 -4.21 -8.78
N PHE A 284 7.67 -5.33 -9.40
CA PHE A 284 8.61 -6.37 -9.74
C PHE A 284 9.71 -5.85 -10.70
N ASN A 285 9.32 -5.23 -11.82
CA ASN A 285 10.26 -4.75 -12.83
C ASN A 285 10.87 -3.38 -12.50
N GLY A 286 10.04 -2.42 -12.08
CA GLY A 286 10.41 -1.01 -12.00
C GLY A 286 11.08 -0.61 -10.71
N PHE A 287 10.82 -1.32 -9.61
CA PHE A 287 11.25 -0.93 -8.26
C PHE A 287 12.12 -1.97 -7.57
N GLY A 288 12.61 -2.99 -8.29
CA GLY A 288 13.53 -3.98 -7.77
C GLY A 288 12.87 -5.03 -6.85
N GLY A 289 11.57 -5.21 -6.93
CA GLY A 289 10.83 -6.20 -6.12
C GLY A 289 11.34 -7.62 -6.30
N LEU A 290 11.89 -7.95 -7.48
CA LEU A 290 12.54 -9.24 -7.76
C LEU A 290 13.60 -9.62 -6.72
N HIS A 291 14.43 -8.66 -6.29
CA HIS A 291 15.54 -8.89 -5.35
C HIS A 291 15.08 -9.10 -3.91
N ASN A 292 13.79 -8.81 -3.62
CA ASN A 292 13.21 -8.88 -2.30
C ASN A 292 12.26 -10.06 -2.10
N ARG A 293 12.28 -11.02 -3.03
CA ARG A 293 11.63 -12.31 -2.86
C ARG A 293 12.32 -13.10 -1.75
N ARG A 294 11.52 -13.81 -0.97
CA ARG A 294 12.04 -14.81 -0.04
C ARG A 294 11.09 -16.01 0.03
N PRO A 295 11.58 -17.19 0.46
CA PRO A 295 10.74 -18.36 0.65
C PRO A 295 9.60 -18.11 1.64
N ASP A 296 8.51 -18.86 1.48
CA ASP A 296 7.47 -18.96 2.48
C ASP A 296 8.03 -19.46 3.81
N ASP A 297 7.47 -18.96 4.87
CA ASP A 297 7.63 -19.51 6.20
C ASP A 297 6.25 -19.60 6.91
N PRO A 298 6.16 -20.12 8.14
CA PRO A 298 4.87 -20.22 8.84
C PRO A 298 4.11 -18.92 9.04
N ARG A 299 4.76 -17.75 8.84
CA ARG A 299 4.17 -16.41 9.03
C ARG A 299 4.41 -15.47 7.86
N TYR A 300 4.77 -15.98 6.67
CA TYR A 300 5.06 -15.12 5.53
C TYR A 300 4.50 -15.66 4.22
N ARG A 301 3.83 -14.77 3.46
CA ARG A 301 3.41 -14.99 2.07
C ARG A 301 3.68 -13.74 1.25
N HIS A 302 4.02 -13.96 -0.03
CA HIS A 302 4.26 -12.86 -0.98
C HIS A 302 3.68 -13.21 -2.35
N TYR A 303 2.89 -12.29 -2.88
CA TYR A 303 2.24 -12.46 -4.17
C TYR A 303 2.67 -11.37 -5.13
N GLU A 304 2.97 -11.76 -6.36
CA GLU A 304 3.16 -10.85 -7.49
C GLU A 304 2.01 -11.04 -8.47
N VAL A 305 1.39 -9.93 -8.90
CA VAL A 305 0.20 -9.96 -9.74
C VAL A 305 0.56 -9.64 -11.17
N ALA A 306 0.44 -10.66 -12.04
CA ALA A 306 0.75 -10.54 -13.47
C ALA A 306 -0.27 -9.64 -14.16
N GLY A 307 0.21 -8.71 -14.99
CA GLY A 307 -0.61 -7.75 -15.73
C GLY A 307 -1.03 -6.50 -14.94
N ALA A 308 -0.89 -6.52 -13.62
CA ALA A 308 -1.24 -5.36 -12.79
C ALA A 308 -0.13 -4.31 -12.82
N CYS A 309 -0.51 -3.03 -12.92
CA CYS A 309 0.39 -1.89 -12.75
C CYS A 309 0.30 -1.30 -11.34
N HIS A 310 1.27 -0.47 -10.97
CA HIS A 310 1.35 0.16 -9.65
C HIS A 310 0.16 1.09 -9.38
N VAL A 311 -0.25 1.89 -10.36
CA VAL A 311 -1.46 2.71 -10.28
C VAL A 311 -2.60 1.93 -10.91
N ALA A 312 -3.26 1.11 -10.10
CA ALA A 312 -4.38 0.29 -10.54
C ALA A 312 -5.57 1.13 -10.99
N ALA A 313 -6.35 0.60 -11.92
CA ALA A 313 -7.63 1.17 -12.29
C ALA A 313 -8.56 1.24 -11.06
N ALA A 314 -9.34 2.31 -10.97
CA ALA A 314 -10.41 2.38 -10.01
C ALA A 314 -11.47 1.30 -10.31
N PRO A 315 -12.13 0.76 -9.28
CA PRO A 315 -13.29 -0.09 -9.48
C PRO A 315 -14.39 0.64 -10.29
N PRO A 316 -15.33 -0.09 -10.91
CA PRO A 316 -16.45 0.50 -11.62
C PRO A 316 -17.23 1.51 -10.78
N ALA A 317 -17.83 2.52 -11.42
CA ALA A 317 -18.52 3.62 -10.76
C ALA A 317 -19.68 3.19 -9.84
N ASP A 318 -20.31 2.06 -10.10
CA ASP A 318 -21.32 1.44 -9.27
C ASP A 318 -20.78 0.93 -7.91
N ALA A 319 -19.48 0.76 -7.81
CA ALA A 319 -18.82 0.37 -6.57
C ALA A 319 -18.55 1.56 -5.62
N ALA A 320 -19.14 2.72 -5.86
CA ALA A 320 -18.96 3.95 -5.07
C ALA A 320 -17.49 4.35 -4.85
N VAL A 321 -16.62 4.08 -5.83
CA VAL A 321 -15.21 4.43 -5.81
C VAL A 321 -14.96 5.62 -6.72
N PRO A 322 -14.19 6.62 -6.29
CA PRO A 322 -13.91 7.76 -7.17
C PRO A 322 -13.26 7.32 -8.47
N PRO A 323 -13.64 7.92 -9.58
CA PRO A 323 -12.95 7.69 -10.83
C PRO A 323 -11.47 7.98 -10.62
N ARG A 324 -10.63 7.10 -11.13
CA ARG A 324 -9.15 7.12 -11.16
C ARG A 324 -8.49 8.05 -10.13
N ILE A 325 -7.46 7.59 -9.44
CA ILE A 325 -6.41 8.46 -8.90
C ILE A 325 -5.72 9.11 -10.12
N ALA A 326 -6.47 9.90 -10.87
CA ALA A 326 -6.04 10.43 -12.17
C ALA A 326 -5.04 11.57 -12.00
N SER A 327 -4.93 12.13 -10.80
CA SER A 327 -3.91 13.12 -10.48
C SER A 327 -3.63 13.09 -8.99
N LEU A 328 -2.44 12.63 -8.62
CA LEU A 328 -1.87 12.97 -7.33
C LEU A 328 -1.63 14.48 -7.34
N PRO A 329 -2.13 15.26 -6.37
CA PRO A 329 -1.75 16.65 -6.27
C PRO A 329 -0.24 16.70 -6.05
N THR A 330 0.48 17.18 -7.03
CA THR A 330 1.92 17.42 -6.95
C THR A 330 2.17 18.71 -6.21
N PRO A 331 3.20 18.76 -5.35
CA PRO A 331 3.68 20.03 -4.81
C PRO A 331 3.95 21.03 -5.93
N ALA A 332 3.67 22.32 -5.69
CA ALA A 332 3.87 23.36 -6.68
C ALA A 332 5.29 23.27 -7.30
N GLY A 333 5.35 23.19 -8.63
CA GLY A 333 6.61 23.13 -9.37
C GLY A 333 7.11 21.73 -9.74
N GLN A 334 6.40 20.66 -9.39
CA GLN A 334 6.73 19.30 -9.85
C GLN A 334 5.83 18.89 -11.04
N PRO A 335 6.31 18.09 -12.00
CA PRO A 335 5.46 17.61 -13.09
C PRO A 335 4.29 16.77 -12.53
N LYS A 336 3.11 17.00 -13.06
CA LYS A 336 1.91 16.23 -12.69
C LYS A 336 2.11 14.78 -13.11
N PHE A 337 2.10 13.86 -12.15
CA PHE A 337 1.91 12.45 -12.43
C PHE A 337 0.45 12.24 -12.89
N SER A 338 0.23 12.02 -14.16
CA SER A 338 -1.08 11.67 -14.67
C SER A 338 -0.97 10.53 -15.66
N ALA A 339 -1.94 9.62 -15.63
CA ALA A 339 -2.06 8.56 -16.63
C ALA A 339 -2.09 9.16 -18.04
N ASP A 340 -2.80 10.27 -18.22
CA ASP A 340 -2.95 10.96 -19.50
C ASP A 340 -1.61 11.46 -20.09
N ALA A 341 -0.66 11.87 -19.23
CA ALA A 341 0.67 12.25 -19.68
C ALA A 341 1.46 11.04 -20.21
N CYS A 342 1.22 9.87 -19.64
CA CYS A 342 1.90 8.63 -20.00
C CYS A 342 1.26 7.94 -21.24
N GLU A 343 0.01 8.23 -21.55
CA GLU A 343 -0.66 7.65 -22.74
C GLU A 343 0.06 7.96 -24.05
N LYS A 344 0.80 9.07 -24.09
CA LYS A 344 1.63 9.44 -25.25
C LYS A 344 2.86 8.54 -25.47
N GLU A 345 3.29 7.86 -24.40
CA GLU A 345 4.42 6.92 -24.43
C GLU A 345 3.96 5.48 -24.69
N PHE A 346 2.66 5.23 -24.68
CA PHE A 346 2.13 3.89 -24.89
C PHE A 346 2.20 3.50 -26.36
N PRO A 347 2.28 2.19 -26.67
CA PRO A 347 2.19 1.70 -28.03
C PRO A 347 0.90 2.15 -28.74
N ALA A 348 0.93 2.26 -30.06
CA ALA A 348 -0.24 2.61 -30.84
C ALA A 348 -1.43 1.67 -30.56
N GLY A 349 -2.60 2.25 -30.31
CA GLY A 349 -3.82 1.52 -29.95
C GLY A 349 -3.89 1.03 -28.51
N ALA A 350 -2.91 1.34 -27.70
CA ALA A 350 -2.97 1.06 -26.28
C ALA A 350 -3.85 2.06 -25.52
N VAL A 351 -4.44 1.59 -24.45
CA VAL A 351 -5.18 2.38 -23.47
C VAL A 351 -4.61 2.14 -22.08
N SER A 352 -4.95 2.99 -21.11
CA SER A 352 -4.50 2.82 -19.72
C SER A 352 -4.89 1.44 -19.17
N ASN A 353 -4.01 0.89 -18.35
CA ASN A 353 -4.21 -0.39 -17.66
C ASN A 353 -5.41 -0.32 -16.71
N ASP A 354 -6.36 -1.22 -16.86
CA ASP A 354 -7.60 -1.32 -16.08
C ASP A 354 -7.70 -2.62 -15.26
N PHE A 355 -6.56 -3.23 -14.98
CA PHE A 355 -6.52 -4.48 -14.21
C PHE A 355 -7.20 -4.31 -12.83
N PRO A 356 -8.17 -5.18 -12.46
CA PRO A 356 -8.97 -5.01 -11.25
C PRO A 356 -8.23 -5.49 -9.97
N LEU A 357 -7.10 -4.86 -9.66
CA LEU A 357 -6.21 -5.25 -8.57
C LEU A 357 -6.92 -5.29 -7.21
N TYR A 358 -7.92 -4.41 -7.01
CA TYR A 358 -8.68 -4.33 -5.76
C TYR A 358 -9.36 -5.65 -5.37
N LEU A 359 -9.76 -6.49 -6.35
CA LEU A 359 -10.34 -7.81 -6.08
C LEU A 359 -9.32 -8.77 -5.44
N PHE A 360 -8.04 -8.65 -5.82
CA PHE A 360 -7.01 -9.43 -5.16
C PHE A 360 -6.65 -8.87 -3.78
N GLN A 361 -6.67 -7.55 -3.62
CA GLN A 361 -6.47 -6.91 -2.31
C GLN A 361 -7.55 -7.34 -1.30
N GLU A 362 -8.82 -7.42 -1.70
CA GLU A 362 -9.90 -8.00 -0.88
C GLU A 362 -9.58 -9.44 -0.46
N SER A 363 -9.09 -10.26 -1.39
CA SER A 363 -8.70 -11.65 -1.10
C SER A 363 -7.54 -11.74 -0.11
N MET A 364 -6.61 -10.82 -0.16
CA MET A 364 -5.51 -10.76 0.82
C MET A 364 -6.04 -10.49 2.23
N PHE A 365 -6.95 -9.54 2.40
CA PHE A 365 -7.57 -9.30 3.72
C PHE A 365 -8.39 -10.51 4.17
N ALA A 366 -9.21 -11.11 3.31
CA ALA A 366 -9.96 -12.32 3.64
C ALA A 366 -9.05 -13.47 4.10
N ASN A 367 -7.93 -13.69 3.42
CA ASN A 367 -6.95 -14.69 3.81
C ASN A 367 -6.24 -14.35 5.13
N MET A 368 -5.91 -13.07 5.35
CA MET A 368 -5.28 -12.65 6.61
C MET A 368 -6.25 -12.84 7.78
N TYR A 369 -7.55 -12.57 7.61
CA TYR A 369 -8.56 -12.81 8.64
C TYR A 369 -8.65 -14.30 8.98
N ALA A 370 -8.75 -15.17 7.96
CA ALA A 370 -8.74 -16.62 8.17
C ALA A 370 -7.47 -17.12 8.87
N TRP A 371 -6.33 -16.48 8.57
CA TRP A 371 -5.05 -16.83 9.21
C TRP A 371 -5.03 -16.45 10.69
N LEU A 372 -5.49 -15.23 11.02
CA LEU A 372 -5.49 -14.72 12.40
C LEU A 372 -6.57 -15.36 13.27
N ASP A 373 -7.75 -15.61 12.71
CA ASP A 373 -8.92 -16.05 13.48
C ASP A 373 -9.02 -17.58 13.57
N ALA A 374 -8.65 -18.30 12.51
CA ALA A 374 -8.77 -19.75 12.42
C ALA A 374 -7.44 -20.49 12.25
N GLY A 375 -6.31 -19.80 12.24
CA GLY A 375 -5.00 -20.41 11.98
C GLY A 375 -4.85 -20.99 10.56
N ALA A 376 -5.74 -20.65 9.62
CA ALA A 376 -5.75 -21.16 8.25
C ALA A 376 -4.78 -20.36 7.37
N PRO A 377 -3.55 -20.83 7.09
CA PRO A 377 -2.57 -20.06 6.35
C PRO A 377 -3.06 -19.76 4.93
N PRO A 378 -2.68 -18.60 4.36
CA PRO A 378 -2.97 -18.28 2.97
C PRO A 378 -2.33 -19.28 2.01
N PRO A 379 -2.77 -19.32 0.74
CA PRO A 379 -2.09 -20.09 -0.30
C PRO A 379 -0.60 -19.76 -0.34
N HIS A 380 0.22 -20.69 -0.86
CA HIS A 380 1.64 -20.44 -1.06
C HIS A 380 1.89 -19.22 -1.95
N SER A 381 3.00 -18.55 -1.69
CA SER A 381 3.49 -17.41 -2.47
C SER A 381 3.52 -17.71 -3.97
N ARG A 382 3.25 -16.71 -4.78
CA ARG A 382 3.25 -16.82 -6.24
C ARG A 382 4.08 -15.71 -6.85
N TYR A 383 5.09 -16.08 -7.58
CA TYR A 383 6.03 -15.17 -8.23
C TYR A 383 5.90 -15.21 -9.74
N ILE A 384 6.02 -14.03 -10.38
CA ILE A 384 6.12 -13.93 -11.84
C ILE A 384 7.36 -14.68 -12.27
N GLU A 385 7.22 -15.50 -13.32
CA GLU A 385 8.35 -16.22 -13.90
C GLU A 385 9.33 -15.25 -14.59
N THR A 386 10.62 -15.53 -14.47
CA THR A 386 11.66 -14.66 -15.02
C THR A 386 12.51 -15.39 -16.05
N THR A 387 13.02 -14.63 -16.98
CA THR A 387 14.13 -15.00 -17.85
C THR A 387 15.46 -14.93 -17.08
N THR A 388 16.54 -15.39 -17.68
CA THR A 388 17.88 -15.38 -17.06
C THR A 388 18.42 -13.98 -16.78
N ASP A 389 17.97 -12.97 -17.52
CA ASP A 389 18.29 -11.55 -17.34
C ASP A 389 17.33 -10.83 -16.38
N GLY A 390 16.40 -11.58 -15.76
CA GLY A 390 15.47 -11.03 -14.75
C GLY A 390 14.21 -10.38 -15.33
N ALA A 391 13.98 -10.35 -16.63
CA ALA A 391 12.75 -9.87 -17.21
C ALA A 391 11.59 -10.86 -16.96
N ALA A 392 10.35 -10.38 -16.98
CA ALA A 392 9.19 -11.26 -16.89
C ALA A 392 9.09 -12.16 -18.14
N ARG A 393 8.90 -13.47 -17.93
CA ARG A 393 8.56 -14.38 -19.02
C ARG A 393 7.13 -14.11 -19.48
N LEU A 394 6.94 -14.08 -20.78
CA LEU A 394 5.62 -13.80 -21.39
C LEU A 394 5.05 -15.06 -22.05
N ASP A 395 3.73 -15.17 -22.04
CA ASP A 395 3.00 -16.17 -22.80
C ASP A 395 2.90 -15.77 -24.30
N VAL A 396 2.24 -16.60 -25.11
CA VAL A 396 2.07 -16.38 -26.56
C VAL A 396 1.25 -15.12 -26.90
N HIS A 397 0.57 -14.54 -25.91
CA HIS A 397 -0.22 -13.32 -26.01
C HIS A 397 0.51 -12.08 -25.50
N GLY A 398 1.74 -12.24 -25.00
CA GLY A 398 2.54 -11.16 -24.45
C GLY A 398 2.19 -10.81 -23.00
N ASN A 399 1.45 -11.65 -22.28
CA ASN A 399 1.14 -11.48 -20.87
C ASN A 399 2.10 -12.28 -19.96
N ALA A 400 2.42 -11.74 -18.79
CA ALA A 400 3.38 -12.38 -17.89
C ALA A 400 2.92 -13.77 -17.42
N LEU A 401 3.86 -14.69 -17.36
CA LEU A 401 3.71 -16.03 -16.80
C LEU A 401 4.04 -16.04 -15.30
N GLY A 402 3.50 -17.02 -14.59
CA GLY A 402 3.66 -17.10 -13.14
C GLY A 402 2.85 -16.05 -12.38
N GLY A 403 3.15 -15.88 -11.09
CA GLY A 403 2.41 -14.95 -10.25
C GLY A 403 0.94 -15.32 -10.05
N VAL A 404 0.16 -14.35 -9.62
CA VAL A 404 -1.30 -14.43 -9.58
C VAL A 404 -1.83 -13.96 -10.94
N ARG A 405 -2.47 -14.85 -11.68
CA ARG A 405 -2.98 -14.59 -13.02
C ARG A 405 -4.51 -14.60 -13.03
N TYR A 406 -5.09 -13.41 -13.09
CA TYR A 406 -6.53 -13.23 -13.24
C TYR A 406 -6.97 -13.51 -14.69
N PRO A 407 -8.29 -13.60 -14.96
CA PRO A 407 -8.81 -13.81 -16.31
C PRO A 407 -8.28 -12.81 -17.33
N GLU A 408 -8.00 -11.59 -16.93
CA GLU A 408 -7.43 -10.52 -17.75
C GLU A 408 -6.16 -10.96 -18.51
N VAL A 409 -5.34 -11.81 -17.86
CA VAL A 409 -4.10 -12.33 -18.43
C VAL A 409 -4.11 -13.85 -18.70
N SER A 410 -5.05 -14.61 -18.11
CA SER A 410 -5.13 -16.08 -18.30
C SER A 410 -6.19 -16.50 -19.33
N VAL A 411 -7.14 -15.62 -19.64
CA VAL A 411 -8.18 -15.74 -20.68
C VAL A 411 -8.22 -14.39 -21.44
N PRO A 412 -7.11 -13.96 -22.07
CA PRO A 412 -6.92 -12.58 -22.44
C PRO A 412 -7.73 -12.15 -23.66
N VAL A 413 -8.28 -10.95 -23.62
CA VAL A 413 -8.75 -10.17 -24.77
C VAL A 413 -7.86 -8.95 -25.03
N ALA A 414 -6.74 -8.86 -24.31
CA ALA A 414 -5.74 -7.82 -24.44
C ALA A 414 -4.35 -8.30 -23.98
N ARG A 415 -3.33 -7.57 -24.39
CA ARG A 415 -2.00 -7.62 -23.79
C ARG A 415 -1.87 -6.53 -22.73
N TYR A 416 -1.45 -6.88 -21.52
CA TYR A 416 -1.13 -5.95 -20.46
C TYR A 416 0.37 -5.69 -20.43
N GLY A 417 0.80 -4.45 -20.72
CA GLY A 417 2.18 -4.02 -20.75
C GLY A 417 2.51 -3.09 -19.61
N ILE A 418 3.74 -3.22 -19.09
CA ILE A 418 4.28 -2.39 -17.99
C ILE A 418 5.71 -1.95 -18.28
N ASP A 419 6.09 -1.96 -19.53
CA ASP A 419 7.43 -1.64 -20.04
C ASP A 419 7.60 -0.16 -20.38
N ALA A 420 6.68 0.71 -19.94
CA ALA A 420 6.83 2.15 -20.04
C ALA A 420 8.06 2.66 -19.25
N THR A 421 8.66 3.74 -19.71
CA THR A 421 9.89 4.30 -19.16
C THR A 421 9.64 5.42 -18.15
N GLY A 422 10.67 5.82 -17.43
CA GLY A 422 10.58 6.95 -16.50
C GLY A 422 9.51 6.76 -15.42
N ASP A 423 8.74 7.81 -15.19
CA ASP A 423 7.67 7.79 -14.20
C ASP A 423 6.43 7.02 -14.67
N CYS A 424 6.34 6.76 -15.99
CA CYS A 424 5.23 6.04 -16.59
C CYS A 424 5.25 4.53 -16.28
N VAL A 425 6.33 3.98 -15.73
CA VAL A 425 6.37 2.60 -15.20
C VAL A 425 5.27 2.34 -14.15
N LEU A 426 4.77 3.39 -13.50
CA LEU A 426 3.68 3.28 -12.53
C LEU A 426 2.34 2.92 -13.18
N PHE A 427 2.11 3.34 -14.43
CA PHE A 427 0.78 3.37 -15.02
C PHE A 427 0.53 2.27 -16.04
N GLY A 428 1.34 1.47 -16.49
CA GLY A 428 1.09 0.39 -17.44
C GLY A 428 -0.02 0.66 -18.46
N TYR A 429 -0.12 -0.20 -19.42
CA TYR A 429 -1.12 -0.06 -20.50
C TYR A 429 -1.77 -1.40 -20.86
N LYS A 430 -2.89 -1.32 -21.57
CA LYS A 430 -3.60 -2.45 -22.16
C LYS A 430 -3.67 -2.24 -23.69
N VAL A 431 -3.26 -3.25 -24.47
CA VAL A 431 -3.45 -3.29 -25.93
C VAL A 431 -4.55 -4.29 -26.24
N PRO A 432 -5.77 -3.82 -26.55
CA PRO A 432 -6.89 -4.70 -26.87
C PRO A 432 -6.61 -5.55 -28.11
N PHE A 433 -7.06 -6.78 -28.12
CA PHE A 433 -7.05 -7.61 -29.31
C PHE A 433 -8.16 -7.17 -30.28
N SER A 434 -7.96 -7.39 -31.56
CA SER A 434 -9.03 -7.17 -32.53
C SER A 434 -10.17 -8.18 -32.29
N GLN A 435 -11.39 -7.79 -32.69
CA GLN A 435 -12.56 -8.69 -32.64
C GLN A 435 -12.31 -10.01 -33.39
N THR A 436 -11.60 -9.94 -34.52
CA THR A 436 -11.21 -11.13 -35.28
C THR A 436 -10.29 -12.05 -34.48
N ALA A 437 -9.33 -11.50 -33.74
CA ALA A 437 -8.46 -12.28 -32.85
C ALA A 437 -9.25 -12.89 -31.68
N CYS A 438 -10.14 -12.14 -31.06
CA CYS A 438 -11.00 -12.65 -29.97
C CYS A 438 -11.91 -13.80 -30.49
N ARG A 439 -12.54 -13.65 -31.66
CA ARG A 439 -13.35 -14.71 -32.28
C ARG A 439 -12.51 -15.95 -32.61
N ARG A 440 -11.28 -15.79 -33.03
CA ARG A 440 -10.37 -16.93 -33.29
C ARG A 440 -10.03 -17.67 -32.01
N LEU A 441 -9.83 -16.96 -30.89
CA LEU A 441 -9.45 -17.54 -29.60
C LEU A 441 -10.62 -18.25 -28.90
N TYR A 442 -11.83 -17.71 -29.02
CA TYR A 442 -12.95 -18.10 -28.19
C TYR A 442 -14.19 -18.57 -28.99
N GLY A 443 -14.25 -18.29 -30.24
CA GLY A 443 -15.42 -18.59 -31.10
C GLY A 443 -16.55 -17.57 -30.89
N SER A 444 -17.10 -17.48 -29.70
CA SER A 444 -18.18 -16.57 -29.34
C SER A 444 -17.93 -15.87 -28.01
N ARG A 445 -18.69 -14.79 -27.74
CA ARG A 445 -18.69 -14.07 -26.48
C ARG A 445 -19.12 -14.98 -25.33
N GLU A 446 -20.12 -15.80 -25.51
CA GLU A 446 -20.62 -16.73 -24.50
C GLU A 446 -19.53 -17.72 -24.09
N HIS A 447 -18.77 -18.26 -25.04
CA HIS A 447 -17.64 -19.13 -24.77
C HIS A 447 -16.51 -18.41 -24.02
N TYR A 448 -16.21 -17.15 -24.38
CA TYR A 448 -15.27 -16.32 -23.66
C TYR A 448 -15.71 -16.13 -22.20
N LEU A 449 -16.93 -15.64 -21.96
CA LEU A 449 -17.47 -15.43 -20.61
C LEU A 449 -17.50 -16.73 -19.78
N ALA A 450 -17.83 -17.85 -20.39
CA ALA A 450 -17.77 -19.16 -19.73
C ALA A 450 -16.33 -19.53 -19.33
N ARG A 451 -15.31 -19.17 -20.12
CA ARG A 451 -13.89 -19.37 -19.76
C ARG A 451 -13.46 -18.45 -18.63
N VAL A 452 -13.87 -17.18 -18.67
CA VAL A 452 -13.62 -16.19 -17.58
C VAL A 452 -14.20 -16.71 -16.27
N HIS A 453 -15.48 -17.08 -16.27
CA HIS A 453 -16.16 -17.58 -15.08
C HIS A 453 -15.47 -18.83 -14.50
N ARG A 454 -15.06 -19.80 -15.36
CA ARG A 454 -14.30 -20.96 -14.91
C ARG A 454 -12.92 -20.59 -14.35
N ALA A 455 -12.23 -19.60 -14.93
CA ALA A 455 -10.93 -19.14 -14.43
C ALA A 455 -11.09 -18.44 -13.08
N ALA A 456 -12.06 -17.55 -12.94
CA ALA A 456 -12.41 -16.89 -11.70
C ALA A 456 -12.78 -17.88 -10.59
N GLY A 457 -13.63 -18.87 -10.89
CA GLY A 457 -14.00 -19.92 -9.94
C GLY A 457 -12.81 -20.80 -9.50
N ARG A 458 -11.79 -21.00 -10.37
CA ARG A 458 -10.53 -21.65 -9.94
C ARG A 458 -9.75 -20.80 -8.95
N LEU A 459 -9.68 -19.48 -9.19
CA LEU A 459 -9.02 -18.56 -8.27
C LEU A 459 -9.73 -18.52 -6.91
N ALA A 460 -11.07 -18.53 -6.89
CA ALA A 460 -11.85 -18.56 -5.66
C ALA A 460 -11.57 -19.85 -4.86
N ARG A 461 -11.61 -21.02 -5.50
CA ARG A 461 -11.21 -22.29 -4.83
C ARG A 461 -9.79 -22.29 -4.30
N GLN A 462 -8.88 -21.52 -4.93
CA GLN A 462 -7.51 -21.32 -4.46
C GLN A 462 -7.38 -20.18 -3.44
N ARG A 463 -8.48 -19.56 -3.05
CA ARG A 463 -8.51 -18.37 -2.18
C ARG A 463 -7.69 -17.19 -2.69
N LEU A 464 -7.50 -17.07 -3.99
CA LEU A 464 -6.85 -15.94 -4.66
C LEU A 464 -7.89 -14.93 -5.21
N LEU A 465 -9.16 -15.21 -5.02
CA LEU A 465 -10.30 -14.37 -5.31
C LEU A 465 -11.39 -14.68 -4.27
N THR A 466 -12.14 -13.67 -3.86
CA THR A 466 -13.33 -13.88 -3.01
C THR A 466 -14.48 -14.44 -3.84
N GLU A 467 -15.42 -15.18 -3.20
CA GLU A 467 -16.60 -15.68 -3.92
C GLU A 467 -17.39 -14.53 -4.61
N PRO A 468 -17.69 -13.40 -3.96
CA PRO A 468 -18.31 -12.26 -4.64
C PRO A 468 -17.47 -11.68 -5.79
N GLY A 469 -16.14 -11.85 -5.74
CA GLY A 469 -15.21 -11.43 -6.78
C GLY A 469 -15.39 -12.18 -8.09
N VAL A 470 -15.91 -13.41 -8.07
CA VAL A 470 -16.18 -14.22 -9.27
C VAL A 470 -17.21 -13.52 -10.16
N ASP A 471 -18.34 -13.10 -9.58
CA ASP A 471 -19.40 -12.42 -10.33
C ASP A 471 -18.97 -11.03 -10.80
N ARG A 472 -18.18 -10.32 -9.97
CA ARG A 472 -17.62 -9.01 -10.33
C ARG A 472 -16.65 -9.10 -11.51
N LEU A 473 -15.77 -10.10 -11.56
CA LEU A 473 -14.91 -10.37 -12.72
C LEU A 473 -15.72 -10.74 -13.97
N ALA A 474 -16.75 -11.56 -13.81
CA ALA A 474 -17.64 -11.90 -14.93
C ALA A 474 -18.36 -10.66 -15.47
N ALA A 475 -18.80 -9.75 -14.59
CA ALA A 475 -19.41 -8.48 -14.99
C ALA A 475 -18.41 -7.55 -15.72
N ILE A 476 -17.17 -7.44 -15.24
CA ILE A 476 -16.10 -6.66 -15.89
C ILE A 476 -15.84 -7.23 -17.30
N ALA A 477 -15.68 -8.54 -17.42
CA ALA A 477 -15.47 -9.19 -18.70
C ALA A 477 -16.70 -9.03 -19.64
N GLY A 478 -17.90 -9.00 -19.07
CA GLY A 478 -19.16 -8.76 -19.79
C GLY A 478 -19.29 -7.34 -20.32
N ALA A 479 -18.62 -6.37 -19.72
CA ALA A 479 -18.62 -4.98 -20.19
C ALA A 479 -17.52 -4.71 -21.27
N ASP A 480 -16.60 -5.65 -21.52
CA ASP A 480 -15.55 -5.47 -22.50
C ASP A 480 -16.15 -5.45 -23.94
N ALA A 481 -15.85 -4.38 -24.67
CA ALA A 481 -16.40 -4.12 -26.00
C ALA A 481 -15.69 -4.89 -27.14
N ASN A 482 -14.65 -5.67 -26.83
CA ASN A 482 -13.81 -6.34 -27.84
C ASN A 482 -14.43 -7.63 -28.41
N PHE A 483 -15.65 -7.94 -28.04
CA PHE A 483 -16.41 -9.06 -28.57
C PHE A 483 -17.65 -8.59 -29.33
#